data_c4617cde41d9040dfb743d15b7d7ee6c
#
_entry.id   c4617cde41d9040dfb743d15b7d7ee6c
#
_cell.length_a   1.000
_cell.length_b   1.000
_cell.length_c   1.000
_cell.angle_alpha   90.00
_cell.angle_beta   90.00
_cell.angle_gamma   90.00
#
_symmetry.space_group_name_H-M   'P 1'
#
loop_
_entity.id
_entity.type
_entity.pdbx_description
1 polymer ?
#
loop_
_entity_poly.entity_id
_entity_poly.type
_entity_poly.pdbx_seq_one_letter_code
_entity_poly.pdbx_strand_id
1 'polypeptide(L)'
;MVKLHSLKLGTTFSQLQCHYLGMDYKKTFKEIIPLNFDYIRLCAYWNEIEKIKGKFNFIVLDWLIKQCEKHSIKIVLAVGMKTPRWPEFHFPKWIEEICNTTRTDKSLDNDEKLAEQALIFVKKVIKRYKNRPICYWQIENEALNKVGVANRRYLSKEFIEKEIKLLKKHVPKSKILLTNSINMFPLDKSDEKIFKDSIALADAIGINVYTKVPINSKHYIKPLPFFWKKLARWHKELTESKKQAWAVEVQAEPWEHNKLVAVDKLEYLSTSPKAMLKLVNRLAKLNYNPILLWGCEYWVWHKQQGSLIWIEAISKLKKPFA
;
A
#
# COMPACT_ATOMS: atom_id res chain seq x y z
N MET A 1 -12.77 7.27 24.36
CA MET A 1 -13.31 7.56 23.02
C MET A 1 -12.35 8.49 22.29
N VAL A 2 -11.70 8.02 21.23
CA VAL A 2 -10.90 8.91 20.36
C VAL A 2 -11.89 9.84 19.67
N LYS A 3 -11.72 11.15 19.85
CA LYS A 3 -12.47 12.15 19.11
C LYS A 3 -12.13 11.95 17.62
N LEU A 4 -13.10 11.58 16.80
CA LEU A 4 -12.95 11.43 15.34
C LEU A 4 -12.36 12.68 14.66
N HIS A 5 -12.30 13.81 15.35
CA HIS A 5 -11.63 15.05 14.92
C HIS A 5 -10.11 14.96 14.72
N SER A 6 -9.48 13.86 15.15
CA SER A 6 -8.01 13.64 15.00
C SER A 6 -7.65 12.57 13.95
N LEU A 7 -8.65 11.97 13.28
CA LEU A 7 -8.39 10.94 12.28
C LEU A 7 -7.68 11.53 11.07
N LYS A 8 -6.48 11.02 10.78
CA LYS A 8 -5.71 11.36 9.58
C LYS A 8 -6.11 10.41 8.46
N LEU A 9 -6.53 10.98 7.34
CA LEU A 9 -6.94 10.25 6.16
C LEU A 9 -5.92 10.39 5.04
N GLY A 10 -5.72 9.32 4.30
CA GLY A 10 -4.88 9.32 3.12
C GLY A 10 -5.41 8.37 2.05
N THR A 11 -4.67 8.28 0.97
CA THR A 11 -4.92 7.31 -0.09
C THR A 11 -3.61 6.85 -0.72
N THR A 12 -3.64 5.70 -1.41
CA THR A 12 -2.57 5.29 -2.32
C THR A 12 -2.92 5.77 -3.71
N PHE A 13 -1.95 6.35 -4.42
CA PHE A 13 -2.10 6.72 -5.84
C PHE A 13 -1.13 5.93 -6.72
N SER A 14 -1.65 5.35 -7.80
CA SER A 14 -0.90 4.56 -8.76
C SER A 14 -1.18 5.00 -10.20
N GLN A 15 -0.13 5.48 -10.89
CA GLN A 15 -0.21 5.75 -12.33
C GLN A 15 -0.49 4.48 -13.14
N LEU A 16 -0.09 3.30 -12.63
CA LEU A 16 -0.36 2.03 -13.30
C LEU A 16 -1.87 1.74 -13.36
N GLN A 17 -2.60 2.06 -12.27
CA GLN A 17 -4.04 1.90 -12.24
C GLN A 17 -4.73 2.91 -13.16
N CYS A 18 -4.22 4.14 -13.25
CA CYS A 18 -4.71 5.09 -14.23
C CYS A 18 -4.58 4.55 -15.66
N HIS A 19 -3.41 4.01 -16.02
CA HIS A 19 -3.19 3.41 -17.34
C HIS A 19 -4.14 2.22 -17.59
N TYR A 20 -4.31 1.34 -16.59
CA TYR A 20 -5.25 0.22 -16.69
C TYR A 20 -6.70 0.67 -16.93
N LEU A 21 -7.13 1.76 -16.32
CA LEU A 21 -8.45 2.34 -16.46
C LEU A 21 -8.59 3.28 -17.67
N GLY A 22 -7.56 3.42 -18.52
CA GLY A 22 -7.55 4.31 -19.69
C GLY A 22 -7.55 5.81 -19.33
N MET A 23 -7.06 6.17 -18.16
CA MET A 23 -7.06 7.54 -17.66
C MET A 23 -5.66 8.19 -17.70
N ASP A 24 -5.61 9.49 -17.94
CA ASP A 24 -4.40 10.28 -17.75
C ASP A 24 -4.10 10.49 -16.26
N TYR A 25 -2.95 10.02 -15.80
CA TYR A 25 -2.57 10.05 -14.38
C TYR A 25 -2.46 11.47 -13.81
N LYS A 26 -2.07 12.47 -14.64
CA LYS A 26 -1.96 13.87 -14.19
C LYS A 26 -3.33 14.49 -13.96
N LYS A 27 -4.28 14.24 -14.88
CA LYS A 27 -5.68 14.69 -14.73
C LYS A 27 -6.31 13.99 -13.52
N THR A 28 -6.15 12.68 -13.40
CA THR A 28 -6.67 11.89 -12.29
C THR A 28 -6.13 12.38 -10.95
N PHE A 29 -4.81 12.62 -10.84
CA PHE A 29 -4.22 13.12 -9.61
C PHE A 29 -4.77 14.51 -9.21
N LYS A 30 -4.98 15.40 -10.17
CA LYS A 30 -5.60 16.71 -9.92
C LYS A 30 -7.03 16.60 -9.38
N GLU A 31 -7.80 15.58 -9.77
CA GLU A 31 -9.13 15.29 -9.23
C GLU A 31 -9.09 14.76 -7.77
N ILE A 32 -7.97 14.18 -7.34
CA ILE A 32 -7.78 13.68 -5.97
C ILE A 32 -7.40 14.81 -5.00
N ILE A 33 -6.68 15.84 -5.47
CA ILE A 33 -6.21 16.95 -4.63
C ILE A 33 -7.36 17.64 -3.85
N PRO A 34 -8.51 17.97 -4.45
CA PRO A 34 -9.62 18.60 -3.73
C PRO A 34 -10.24 17.75 -2.62
N LEU A 35 -9.98 16.43 -2.62
CA LEU A 35 -10.38 15.55 -1.53
C LEU A 35 -9.56 15.81 -0.24
N ASN A 36 -8.52 16.65 -0.31
CA ASN A 36 -7.76 17.18 0.82
C ASN A 36 -7.27 16.11 1.80
N PHE A 37 -6.61 15.05 1.31
CA PHE A 37 -6.00 14.01 2.13
C PHE A 37 -4.80 14.52 2.91
N ASP A 38 -4.61 14.04 4.16
CA ASP A 38 -3.40 14.31 4.96
C ASP A 38 -2.17 13.61 4.39
N TYR A 39 -2.36 12.41 3.80
CA TYR A 39 -1.31 11.58 3.25
C TYR A 39 -1.64 11.07 1.85
N ILE A 40 -0.63 11.02 0.99
CA ILE A 40 -0.67 10.24 -0.24
C ILE A 40 0.51 9.27 -0.22
N ARG A 41 0.23 7.98 -0.42
CA ARG A 41 1.23 6.95 -0.64
C ARG A 41 1.50 6.85 -2.13
N LEU A 42 2.75 7.05 -2.52
CA LEU A 42 3.27 6.93 -3.88
C LEU A 42 4.21 5.73 -3.96
N CYS A 43 4.35 5.14 -5.14
CA CYS A 43 5.16 3.95 -5.36
C CYS A 43 6.25 4.19 -6.40
N ALA A 44 7.47 3.78 -6.07
CA ALA A 44 8.59 3.73 -7.01
C ALA A 44 8.57 2.38 -7.73
N TYR A 45 7.81 2.26 -8.82
CA TYR A 45 7.71 1.02 -9.59
C TYR A 45 8.99 0.78 -10.38
N TRP A 46 9.69 -0.33 -10.12
CA TRP A 46 10.98 -0.62 -10.71
C TRP A 46 10.91 -0.74 -12.25
N ASN A 47 9.91 -1.49 -12.75
CA ASN A 47 9.69 -1.66 -14.20
C ASN A 47 9.36 -0.35 -14.94
N GLU A 48 8.85 0.67 -14.24
CA GLU A 48 8.57 1.98 -14.83
C GLU A 48 9.82 2.90 -14.80
N ILE A 49 10.59 2.81 -13.73
CA ILE A 49 11.73 3.69 -13.49
C ILE A 49 12.97 3.20 -14.23
N GLU A 50 13.21 1.89 -14.32
CA GLU A 50 14.41 1.31 -14.96
C GLU A 50 14.02 0.26 -16.02
N LYS A 51 13.26 0.68 -17.03
CA LYS A 51 12.86 -0.19 -18.17
C LYS A 51 14.05 -0.82 -18.89
N ILE A 52 15.17 -0.09 -18.96
CA ILE A 52 16.44 -0.51 -19.53
C ILE A 52 17.50 -0.45 -18.44
N LYS A 53 18.27 -1.52 -18.27
CA LYS A 53 19.31 -1.63 -17.25
C LYS A 53 20.20 -0.39 -17.20
N GLY A 54 20.32 0.22 -16.03
CA GLY A 54 21.15 1.40 -15.78
C GLY A 54 20.55 2.73 -16.26
N LYS A 55 19.41 2.73 -16.97
CA LYS A 55 18.74 3.95 -17.43
C LYS A 55 17.51 4.24 -16.57
N PHE A 56 17.62 5.25 -15.69
CA PHE A 56 16.58 5.59 -14.72
C PHE A 56 15.75 6.78 -15.19
N ASN A 57 14.43 6.62 -15.25
CA ASN A 57 13.45 7.65 -15.58
C ASN A 57 12.52 7.92 -14.40
N PHE A 58 12.67 9.07 -13.76
CA PHE A 58 11.88 9.48 -12.59
C PHE A 58 10.78 10.49 -12.92
N ILE A 59 10.55 10.83 -14.21
CA ILE A 59 9.65 11.92 -14.63
C ILE A 59 8.27 11.83 -13.98
N VAL A 60 7.67 10.63 -13.95
CA VAL A 60 6.33 10.43 -13.38
C VAL A 60 6.35 10.65 -11.87
N LEU A 61 7.27 9.99 -11.17
CA LEU A 61 7.36 10.07 -9.70
C LEU A 61 7.79 11.47 -9.24
N ASP A 62 8.70 12.13 -9.95
CA ASP A 62 9.08 13.52 -9.69
C ASP A 62 7.89 14.46 -9.77
N TRP A 63 7.04 14.29 -10.80
CA TRP A 63 5.85 15.10 -10.97
C TRP A 63 4.85 14.88 -9.82
N LEU A 64 4.60 13.62 -9.44
CA LEU A 64 3.69 13.26 -8.34
C LEU A 64 4.17 13.84 -7.00
N ILE A 65 5.46 13.68 -6.68
CA ILE A 65 6.07 14.24 -5.47
C ILE A 65 5.94 15.76 -5.46
N LYS A 66 6.26 16.43 -6.58
CA LYS A 66 6.11 17.88 -6.71
C LYS A 66 4.67 18.35 -6.51
N GLN A 67 3.66 17.59 -6.96
CA GLN A 67 2.27 17.93 -6.70
C GLN A 67 1.92 17.80 -5.21
N CYS A 68 2.36 16.74 -4.54
CA CYS A 68 2.15 16.59 -3.10
C CYS A 68 2.78 17.75 -2.33
N GLU A 69 4.00 18.15 -2.65
CA GLU A 69 4.69 19.29 -2.03
C GLU A 69 3.93 20.61 -2.24
N LYS A 70 3.53 20.87 -3.49
CA LYS A 70 2.75 22.08 -3.85
C LYS A 70 1.47 22.23 -3.02
N HIS A 71 0.84 21.11 -2.67
CA HIS A 71 -0.42 21.08 -1.94
C HIS A 71 -0.26 20.70 -0.47
N SER A 72 0.98 20.71 0.07
CA SER A 72 1.30 20.39 1.47
C SER A 72 0.79 19.02 1.95
N ILE A 73 0.71 18.06 1.03
CA ILE A 73 0.26 16.70 1.31
C ILE A 73 1.47 15.88 1.78
N LYS A 74 1.36 15.19 2.91
CA LYS A 74 2.41 14.32 3.44
C LYS A 74 2.61 13.10 2.56
N ILE A 75 3.87 12.80 2.22
CA ILE A 75 4.22 11.73 1.30
C ILE A 75 4.64 10.49 2.07
N VAL A 76 4.03 9.35 1.74
CA VAL A 76 4.56 8.02 2.02
C VAL A 76 5.13 7.49 0.71
N LEU A 77 6.43 7.18 0.66
CA LEU A 77 7.07 6.66 -0.55
C LEU A 77 7.39 5.18 -0.37
N ALA A 78 6.69 4.32 -1.12
CA ALA A 78 6.97 2.90 -1.19
C ALA A 78 8.11 2.64 -2.19
N VAL A 79 9.12 1.88 -1.76
CA VAL A 79 10.31 1.54 -2.55
C VAL A 79 10.69 0.09 -2.29
N GLY A 80 11.14 -0.58 -3.33
CA GLY A 80 11.56 -1.97 -3.32
C GLY A 80 11.20 -2.67 -4.62
N MET A 81 11.36 -3.99 -4.67
CA MET A 81 10.94 -4.80 -5.80
C MET A 81 9.45 -5.20 -5.69
N LYS A 82 8.90 -5.22 -4.47
CA LYS A 82 7.49 -5.47 -4.19
C LYS A 82 6.81 -4.20 -3.69
N THR A 83 6.03 -3.54 -4.53
CA THR A 83 5.35 -2.28 -4.21
C THR A 83 3.84 -2.41 -4.41
N PRO A 84 3.02 -1.60 -3.70
CA PRO A 84 1.56 -1.67 -3.79
C PRO A 84 1.03 -1.63 -5.22
N ARG A 85 0.04 -2.40 -5.53
CA ARG A 85 -0.68 -2.60 -6.80
C ARG A 85 -0.26 -3.92 -7.47
N TRP A 86 -1.27 -4.63 -7.97
CA TRP A 86 -1.04 -5.87 -8.71
C TRP A 86 -0.14 -5.64 -9.94
N PRO A 87 0.84 -6.50 -10.26
CA PRO A 87 1.13 -7.83 -9.67
C PRO A 87 2.03 -7.78 -8.42
N GLU A 88 2.23 -6.65 -7.80
CA GLU A 88 3.04 -6.28 -6.63
C GLU A 88 4.56 -6.37 -6.87
N PHE A 89 5.08 -7.44 -7.47
CA PHE A 89 6.45 -7.49 -7.94
C PHE A 89 6.55 -6.83 -9.33
N HIS A 90 7.18 -5.66 -9.36
CA HIS A 90 7.27 -4.83 -10.57
C HIS A 90 8.65 -4.93 -11.19
N PHE A 91 9.04 -6.15 -11.59
CA PHE A 91 10.32 -6.38 -12.22
C PHE A 91 10.37 -5.79 -13.64
N PRO A 92 11.46 -5.10 -14.04
CA PRO A 92 11.70 -4.80 -15.43
C PRO A 92 12.06 -6.10 -16.19
N LYS A 93 11.74 -6.14 -17.48
CA LYS A 93 11.95 -7.35 -18.32
C LYS A 93 13.38 -7.89 -18.24
N TRP A 94 14.38 -7.00 -18.26
CA TRP A 94 15.78 -7.41 -18.18
C TRP A 94 16.14 -8.13 -16.87
N ILE A 95 15.42 -7.88 -15.77
CA ILE A 95 15.56 -8.65 -14.52
C ILE A 95 14.95 -10.05 -14.68
N GLU A 96 13.76 -10.15 -15.28
CA GLU A 96 13.09 -11.44 -15.52
C GLU A 96 13.90 -12.36 -16.43
N GLU A 97 14.71 -11.78 -17.34
CA GLU A 97 15.61 -12.50 -18.25
C GLU A 97 16.87 -13.06 -17.56
N ILE A 98 17.33 -12.42 -16.49
CA ILE A 98 18.64 -12.75 -15.87
C ILE A 98 18.57 -13.30 -14.44
N CYS A 99 17.38 -13.26 -13.79
CA CYS A 99 17.15 -13.66 -12.41
C CYS A 99 15.94 -14.58 -12.29
N ASN A 100 15.92 -15.40 -11.25
CA ASN A 100 14.74 -16.22 -10.95
C ASN A 100 13.70 -15.43 -10.17
N THR A 101 12.78 -14.78 -10.89
CA THR A 101 11.72 -13.95 -10.31
C THR A 101 10.44 -14.72 -9.95
N THR A 102 10.38 -16.03 -10.23
CA THR A 102 9.16 -16.84 -10.07
C THR A 102 9.23 -17.85 -8.92
N ARG A 103 10.37 -17.96 -8.26
CA ARG A 103 10.55 -18.95 -7.19
C ARG A 103 9.64 -18.69 -5.98
N THR A 104 9.18 -19.77 -5.36
CA THR A 104 8.26 -19.75 -4.21
C THR A 104 8.72 -20.67 -3.04
N ASP A 105 9.69 -21.52 -3.30
CA ASP A 105 10.29 -22.44 -2.32
C ASP A 105 11.13 -21.70 -1.26
N LYS A 106 11.85 -20.67 -1.70
CA LYS A 106 12.65 -19.77 -0.87
C LYS A 106 12.25 -18.33 -1.13
N SER A 107 12.75 -17.40 -0.30
CA SER A 107 12.60 -15.96 -0.56
C SER A 107 13.29 -15.56 -1.88
N LEU A 108 12.77 -14.55 -2.56
CA LEU A 108 13.32 -14.12 -3.85
C LEU A 108 14.76 -13.61 -3.75
N ASP A 109 15.11 -12.98 -2.64
CA ASP A 109 16.43 -12.45 -2.33
C ASP A 109 17.51 -13.54 -2.10
N ASN A 110 17.14 -14.85 -2.11
CA ASN A 110 18.11 -15.94 -2.23
C ASN A 110 18.75 -16.03 -3.61
N ASP A 111 18.20 -15.36 -4.63
CA ASP A 111 18.92 -15.05 -5.86
C ASP A 111 19.79 -13.82 -5.59
N GLU A 112 21.08 -14.04 -5.35
CA GLU A 112 22.03 -12.97 -4.99
C GLU A 112 22.08 -11.86 -6.05
N LYS A 113 21.98 -12.22 -7.33
CA LYS A 113 21.96 -11.28 -8.42
C LYS A 113 20.71 -10.40 -8.39
N LEU A 114 19.55 -10.99 -8.13
CA LEU A 114 18.30 -10.24 -7.95
C LEU A 114 18.40 -9.28 -6.75
N ALA A 115 18.87 -9.78 -5.61
CA ALA A 115 19.06 -9.00 -4.39
C ALA A 115 20.00 -7.81 -4.62
N GLU A 116 21.13 -8.02 -5.31
CA GLU A 116 22.08 -6.96 -5.66
C GLU A 116 21.43 -5.88 -6.54
N GLN A 117 20.75 -6.27 -7.61
CA GLN A 117 20.12 -5.33 -8.54
C GLN A 117 18.98 -4.54 -7.85
N ALA A 118 18.21 -5.20 -6.99
CA ALA A 118 17.18 -4.54 -6.19
C ALA A 118 17.77 -3.48 -5.24
N LEU A 119 18.87 -3.79 -4.55
CA LEU A 119 19.57 -2.81 -3.70
C LEU A 119 20.16 -1.65 -4.49
N ILE A 120 20.62 -1.87 -5.73
CA ILE A 120 21.07 -0.80 -6.63
C ILE A 120 19.88 0.11 -6.99
N PHE A 121 18.74 -0.45 -7.37
CA PHE A 121 17.51 0.29 -7.66
C PHE A 121 17.06 1.11 -6.44
N VAL A 122 16.88 0.47 -5.28
CA VAL A 122 16.48 1.12 -4.03
C VAL A 122 17.43 2.28 -3.69
N LYS A 123 18.75 2.08 -3.80
CA LYS A 123 19.75 3.13 -3.61
C LYS A 123 19.58 4.32 -4.56
N LYS A 124 19.22 4.07 -5.82
CA LYS A 124 18.95 5.14 -6.80
C LYS A 124 17.73 5.97 -6.42
N VAL A 125 16.64 5.31 -6.01
CA VAL A 125 15.43 5.99 -5.52
C VAL A 125 15.74 6.83 -4.27
N ILE A 126 16.43 6.23 -3.28
CA ILE A 126 16.81 6.93 -2.05
C ILE A 126 17.66 8.17 -2.38
N LYS A 127 18.70 8.04 -3.19
CA LYS A 127 19.57 9.17 -3.56
C LYS A 127 18.81 10.28 -4.29
N ARG A 128 17.80 9.93 -5.11
CA ARG A 128 16.96 10.90 -5.82
C ARG A 128 16.13 11.72 -4.85
N TYR A 129 15.54 11.08 -3.83
CA TYR A 129 14.53 11.69 -2.96
C TYR A 129 14.98 11.97 -1.52
N LYS A 130 16.25 11.74 -1.17
CA LYS A 130 16.78 11.95 0.19
C LYS A 130 16.57 13.36 0.76
N ASN A 131 16.49 14.37 -0.10
CA ASN A 131 16.30 15.77 0.26
C ASN A 131 14.85 16.25 0.06
N ARG A 132 13.92 15.33 -0.25
CA ARG A 132 12.49 15.64 -0.40
C ARG A 132 11.76 15.37 0.91
N PRO A 133 10.63 16.02 1.20
CA PRO A 133 9.89 15.88 2.44
C PRO A 133 9.09 14.58 2.50
N ILE A 134 9.77 13.44 2.37
CA ILE A 134 9.17 12.12 2.53
C ILE A 134 8.90 11.90 4.01
N CYS A 135 7.62 11.79 4.38
CA CYS A 135 7.18 11.64 5.76
C CYS A 135 7.48 10.24 6.30
N TYR A 136 7.22 9.23 5.47
CA TYR A 136 7.55 7.81 5.73
C TYR A 136 8.09 7.15 4.47
N TRP A 137 9.11 6.33 4.65
CA TRP A 137 9.59 5.41 3.64
C TRP A 137 8.97 4.04 3.91
N GLN A 138 8.12 3.58 3.02
CA GLN A 138 7.65 2.21 3.05
C GLN A 138 8.66 1.34 2.34
N ILE A 139 9.27 0.40 3.07
CA ILE A 139 10.19 -0.58 2.50
C ILE A 139 9.39 -1.80 2.12
N GLU A 140 9.32 -2.05 0.83
CA GLU A 140 8.55 -3.13 0.22
C GLU A 140 7.04 -3.08 0.56
N ASN A 141 6.25 -3.98 0.01
CA ASN A 141 4.83 -4.15 0.36
C ASN A 141 4.58 -5.57 0.84
N GLU A 142 4.09 -5.75 2.08
CA GLU A 142 3.81 -7.09 2.62
C GLU A 142 4.96 -8.07 2.36
N ALA A 143 6.20 -7.61 2.55
CA ALA A 143 7.41 -8.29 2.10
C ALA A 143 7.55 -9.71 2.62
N LEU A 144 7.25 -9.90 3.91
CA LEU A 144 7.38 -11.15 4.63
C LEU A 144 6.16 -12.08 4.45
N ASN A 145 5.07 -11.55 3.87
CA ASN A 145 3.82 -12.29 3.68
C ASN A 145 3.81 -13.08 2.36
N LYS A 146 3.42 -14.36 2.46
CA LYS A 146 3.20 -15.23 1.29
C LYS A 146 1.77 -15.08 0.76
N VAL A 147 1.45 -13.94 0.16
CA VAL A 147 0.10 -13.64 -0.32
C VAL A 147 -0.17 -14.24 -1.71
N GLY A 148 -1.43 -14.65 -1.94
CA GLY A 148 -1.85 -15.28 -3.19
C GLY A 148 -1.72 -14.39 -4.41
N VAL A 149 -2.05 -13.09 -4.29
CA VAL A 149 -1.93 -12.10 -5.38
C VAL A 149 -0.49 -11.90 -5.85
N ALA A 150 0.50 -12.17 -5.01
CA ALA A 150 1.92 -12.16 -5.36
C ALA A 150 2.45 -13.56 -5.71
N ASN A 151 1.57 -14.51 -6.06
CA ASN A 151 1.91 -15.90 -6.33
C ASN A 151 2.71 -16.56 -5.19
N ARG A 152 2.42 -16.21 -3.92
CA ARG A 152 3.11 -16.66 -2.70
C ARG A 152 4.61 -16.33 -2.64
N ARG A 153 5.12 -15.49 -3.52
CA ARG A 153 6.51 -14.97 -3.47
C ARG A 153 6.64 -14.02 -2.28
N TYR A 154 7.80 -14.02 -1.67
CA TYR A 154 8.10 -13.23 -0.47
C TYR A 154 9.59 -12.87 -0.40
N LEU A 155 9.95 -11.99 0.52
CA LEU A 155 11.32 -11.58 0.81
C LEU A 155 11.71 -12.02 2.23
N SER A 156 13.01 -12.16 2.47
CA SER A 156 13.50 -12.44 3.81
C SER A 156 13.55 -11.19 4.70
N LYS A 157 13.55 -11.41 6.01
CA LYS A 157 13.75 -10.35 6.99
C LYS A 157 15.14 -9.70 6.82
N GLU A 158 16.13 -10.52 6.58
CA GLU A 158 17.52 -10.10 6.40
C GLU A 158 17.68 -9.18 5.19
N PHE A 159 16.91 -9.40 4.13
CA PHE A 159 16.90 -8.51 2.98
C PHE A 159 16.27 -7.14 3.32
N ILE A 160 15.13 -7.15 4.01
CA ILE A 160 14.48 -5.91 4.49
C ILE A 160 15.41 -5.12 5.42
N GLU A 161 16.15 -5.79 6.29
CA GLU A 161 17.17 -5.15 7.14
C GLU A 161 18.28 -4.46 6.32
N LYS A 162 18.74 -5.11 5.22
CA LYS A 162 19.72 -4.50 4.30
C LYS A 162 19.17 -3.23 3.63
N GLU A 163 17.92 -3.24 3.17
CA GLU A 163 17.28 -2.08 2.57
C GLU A 163 17.10 -0.94 3.59
N ILE A 164 16.64 -1.25 4.80
CA ILE A 164 16.51 -0.26 5.90
C ILE A 164 17.87 0.33 6.24
N LYS A 165 18.92 -0.49 6.37
CA LYS A 165 20.29 -0.04 6.63
C LYS A 165 20.79 0.88 5.51
N LEU A 166 20.49 0.53 4.26
CA LEU A 166 20.82 1.35 3.10
C LEU A 166 20.11 2.71 3.14
N LEU A 167 18.80 2.73 3.47
CA LEU A 167 18.04 3.96 3.63
C LEU A 167 18.60 4.82 4.78
N LYS A 168 18.81 4.25 5.96
CA LYS A 168 19.32 4.96 7.14
C LYS A 168 20.72 5.54 6.90
N LYS A 169 21.55 4.88 6.09
CA LYS A 169 22.87 5.40 5.67
C LYS A 169 22.75 6.72 4.90
N HIS A 170 21.70 6.90 4.10
CA HIS A 170 21.52 8.08 3.27
C HIS A 170 20.55 9.11 3.85
N VAL A 171 19.61 8.66 4.69
CA VAL A 171 18.57 9.46 5.34
C VAL A 171 18.45 9.00 6.82
N PRO A 172 19.40 9.39 7.70
CA PRO A 172 19.46 8.86 9.07
C PRO A 172 18.18 9.04 9.89
N LYS A 173 17.47 10.16 9.69
CA LYS A 173 16.22 10.49 10.40
C LYS A 173 14.95 9.98 9.71
N SER A 174 15.09 9.15 8.65
CA SER A 174 13.93 8.58 7.97
C SER A 174 13.06 7.76 8.92
N LYS A 175 11.74 7.88 8.76
CA LYS A 175 10.77 7.01 9.43
C LYS A 175 10.42 5.84 8.50
N ILE A 176 10.43 4.64 9.04
CA ILE A 176 10.19 3.40 8.33
C ILE A 176 8.75 2.96 8.55
N LEU A 177 8.05 2.67 7.46
CA LEU A 177 6.76 1.98 7.45
C LEU A 177 6.96 0.59 6.86
N LEU A 178 6.56 -0.46 7.56
CA LEU A 178 6.39 -1.81 7.01
C LEU A 178 4.91 -2.17 6.97
N THR A 179 4.52 -2.96 6.00
CA THR A 179 3.13 -3.35 5.79
C THR A 179 2.94 -4.85 5.93
N ASN A 180 1.81 -5.25 6.51
CA ASN A 180 1.47 -6.63 6.76
C ASN A 180 0.05 -6.94 6.27
N SER A 181 -0.11 -8.03 5.53
CA SER A 181 -1.41 -8.64 5.35
C SER A 181 -1.80 -9.44 6.59
N ILE A 182 -3.09 -9.64 6.76
CA ILE A 182 -3.63 -10.39 7.88
C ILE A 182 -4.44 -11.56 7.33
N ASN A 183 -4.07 -12.76 7.77
CA ASN A 183 -4.81 -13.93 7.35
C ASN A 183 -6.23 -13.93 7.91
N MET A 184 -7.19 -14.21 7.05
CA MET A 184 -8.61 -14.32 7.39
C MET A 184 -8.97 -15.64 8.08
N PHE A 185 -8.03 -16.62 8.11
CA PHE A 185 -8.25 -17.93 8.71
C PHE A 185 -7.65 -17.99 10.12
N PRO A 186 -8.40 -18.50 11.12
CA PRO A 186 -7.98 -18.43 12.53
C PRO A 186 -6.80 -19.36 12.87
N LEU A 187 -6.62 -20.43 12.12
CA LEU A 187 -5.61 -21.47 12.39
C LEU A 187 -4.20 -21.13 11.91
N ASP A 188 -4.08 -20.17 11.02
CA ASP A 188 -2.77 -19.74 10.51
C ASP A 188 -2.15 -18.69 11.46
N LYS A 189 -1.06 -19.09 12.10
CA LYS A 189 -0.29 -18.25 13.03
C LYS A 189 0.92 -17.58 12.38
N SER A 190 1.11 -17.74 11.08
CA SER A 190 2.27 -17.14 10.37
C SER A 190 2.32 -15.61 10.51
N ASP A 191 1.16 -14.96 10.57
CA ASP A 191 1.06 -13.51 10.75
C ASP A 191 1.70 -13.03 12.06
N GLU A 192 1.64 -13.81 13.15
CA GLU A 192 2.16 -13.38 14.46
C GLU A 192 3.69 -13.24 14.43
N LYS A 193 4.38 -14.19 13.77
CA LYS A 193 5.83 -14.10 13.58
C LYS A 193 6.18 -12.89 12.71
N ILE A 194 5.50 -12.75 11.56
CA ILE A 194 5.71 -11.65 10.62
C ILE A 194 5.49 -10.30 11.31
N PHE A 195 4.41 -10.19 12.11
CA PHE A 195 4.11 -8.98 12.85
C PHE A 195 5.21 -8.61 13.85
N LYS A 196 5.72 -9.59 14.62
CA LYS A 196 6.83 -9.38 15.56
C LYS A 196 8.12 -8.98 14.84
N ASP A 197 8.44 -9.64 13.73
CA ASP A 197 9.59 -9.29 12.91
C ASP A 197 9.49 -7.85 12.39
N SER A 198 8.30 -7.45 11.95
CA SER A 198 8.03 -6.09 11.44
C SER A 198 8.14 -5.01 12.53
N ILE A 199 7.62 -5.27 13.75
CA ILE A 199 7.71 -4.32 14.88
C ILE A 199 9.17 -4.02 15.23
N ALA A 200 10.05 -5.02 15.17
CA ALA A 200 11.46 -4.85 15.47
C ALA A 200 12.17 -3.89 14.50
N LEU A 201 11.68 -3.78 13.27
CA LEU A 201 12.35 -3.08 12.17
C LEU A 201 11.79 -1.69 11.86
N ALA A 202 10.52 -1.42 12.17
CA ALA A 202 9.81 -0.24 11.69
C ALA A 202 9.46 0.77 12.79
N ASP A 203 9.18 2.01 12.40
CA ASP A 203 8.61 3.07 13.24
C ASP A 203 7.07 3.03 13.23
N ALA A 204 6.50 2.52 12.15
CA ALA A 204 5.07 2.33 11.97
C ALA A 204 4.78 1.00 11.27
N ILE A 205 3.70 0.33 11.67
CA ILE A 205 3.19 -0.86 11.01
C ILE A 205 1.86 -0.54 10.36
N GLY A 206 1.79 -0.77 9.06
CA GLY A 206 0.57 -0.66 8.26
C GLY A 206 -0.10 -2.02 8.08
N ILE A 207 -1.40 -2.08 8.27
CA ILE A 207 -2.20 -3.26 8.00
C ILE A 207 -3.05 -3.04 6.74
N ASN A 208 -3.26 -4.12 5.97
CA ASN A 208 -4.15 -4.14 4.83
C ASN A 208 -5.47 -4.79 5.23
N VAL A 209 -6.60 -4.10 5.04
CA VAL A 209 -7.92 -4.56 5.51
C VAL A 209 -8.96 -4.39 4.42
N TYR A 210 -9.59 -5.49 4.08
CA TYR A 210 -10.61 -5.57 3.05
C TYR A 210 -11.99 -5.85 3.65
N THR A 211 -13.04 -5.30 3.04
CA THR A 211 -14.44 -5.56 3.44
C THR A 211 -14.83 -7.00 3.18
N LYS A 212 -14.36 -7.53 2.05
CA LYS A 212 -14.49 -8.92 1.64
C LYS A 212 -13.32 -9.30 0.73
N VAL A 213 -12.88 -10.53 0.83
CA VAL A 213 -11.85 -11.11 -0.04
C VAL A 213 -12.50 -12.21 -0.87
N PRO A 214 -12.33 -12.23 -2.21
CA PRO A 214 -12.87 -13.29 -3.03
C PRO A 214 -12.12 -14.61 -2.80
N ILE A 215 -12.87 -15.71 -2.58
CA ILE A 215 -12.35 -17.08 -2.58
C ILE A 215 -12.41 -17.64 -3.99
N ASN A 216 -13.50 -17.34 -4.69
CA ASN A 216 -13.73 -17.67 -6.10
C ASN A 216 -14.72 -16.65 -6.70
N SER A 217 -15.15 -16.87 -7.93
CA SER A 217 -16.06 -15.96 -8.64
C SER A 217 -17.43 -15.73 -7.96
N LYS A 218 -17.84 -16.61 -7.04
CA LYS A 218 -19.16 -16.55 -6.38
C LYS A 218 -19.07 -16.33 -4.85
N HIS A 219 -17.96 -16.70 -4.22
CA HIS A 219 -17.85 -16.74 -2.78
C HIS A 219 -16.83 -15.73 -2.26
N TYR A 220 -17.21 -15.01 -1.19
CA TYR A 220 -16.41 -14.00 -0.53
C TYR A 220 -16.34 -14.26 0.96
N ILE A 221 -15.16 -14.15 1.54
CA ILE A 221 -14.96 -14.19 2.99
C ILE A 221 -14.94 -12.78 3.57
N LYS A 222 -15.61 -12.59 4.70
CA LYS A 222 -15.61 -11.34 5.50
C LYS A 222 -14.71 -11.50 6.70
N PRO A 223 -14.12 -10.42 7.23
CA PRO A 223 -13.43 -10.45 8.51
C PRO A 223 -14.35 -10.93 9.64
N LEU A 224 -14.01 -12.06 10.26
CA LEU A 224 -14.73 -12.67 11.37
C LEU A 224 -14.37 -12.01 12.71
N PRO A 225 -15.08 -12.29 13.82
CA PRO A 225 -14.81 -11.67 15.13
C PRO A 225 -13.35 -11.83 15.61
N PHE A 226 -12.72 -12.98 15.37
CA PHE A 226 -11.32 -13.23 15.76
C PHE A 226 -10.34 -12.29 15.05
N PHE A 227 -10.60 -11.93 13.79
CA PHE A 227 -9.80 -10.98 13.02
C PHE A 227 -9.74 -9.61 13.73
N TRP A 228 -10.90 -9.12 14.19
CA TRP A 228 -11.00 -7.85 14.90
C TRP A 228 -10.36 -7.88 16.29
N LYS A 229 -10.46 -9.03 16.98
CA LYS A 229 -9.75 -9.27 18.25
C LYS A 229 -8.22 -9.26 18.02
N LYS A 230 -7.73 -9.87 16.92
CA LYS A 230 -6.31 -9.83 16.53
C LYS A 230 -5.86 -8.38 16.30
N LEU A 231 -6.62 -7.59 15.53
CA LEU A 231 -6.29 -6.17 15.30
C LEU A 231 -6.24 -5.36 16.58
N ALA A 232 -7.19 -5.54 17.49
CA ALA A 232 -7.19 -4.84 18.77
C ALA A 232 -5.95 -5.19 19.62
N ARG A 233 -5.55 -6.47 19.63
CA ARG A 233 -4.33 -6.93 20.32
C ARG A 233 -3.07 -6.36 19.67
N TRP A 234 -2.95 -6.40 18.34
CA TRP A 234 -1.81 -5.82 17.61
C TRP A 234 -1.69 -4.32 17.86
N HIS A 235 -2.81 -3.59 17.85
CA HIS A 235 -2.79 -2.16 18.21
C HIS A 235 -2.22 -1.93 19.61
N LYS A 236 -2.64 -2.72 20.61
CA LYS A 236 -2.13 -2.65 21.98
C LYS A 236 -0.60 -2.90 21.99
N GLU A 237 -0.12 -3.95 21.35
CA GLU A 237 1.30 -4.32 21.27
C GLU A 237 2.14 -3.22 20.57
N LEU A 238 1.61 -2.61 19.50
CA LEU A 238 2.26 -1.47 18.84
C LEU A 238 2.37 -0.27 19.77
N THR A 239 1.32 0.03 20.53
CA THR A 239 1.32 1.13 21.50
C THR A 239 2.35 0.90 22.61
N GLU A 240 2.40 -0.30 23.18
CA GLU A 240 3.37 -0.71 24.19
C GLU A 240 4.82 -0.62 23.65
N SER A 241 5.01 -0.99 22.38
CA SER A 241 6.30 -0.89 21.68
C SER A 241 6.63 0.54 21.18
N LYS A 242 5.80 1.53 21.48
CA LYS A 242 5.94 2.93 21.00
C LYS A 242 5.99 3.05 19.46
N LYS A 243 5.29 2.16 18.76
CA LYS A 243 5.16 2.16 17.30
C LYS A 243 3.79 2.68 16.88
N GLN A 244 3.72 3.24 15.67
CA GLN A 244 2.44 3.72 15.15
C GLN A 244 1.66 2.59 14.46
N ALA A 245 0.35 2.53 14.71
CA ALA A 245 -0.57 1.60 14.08
C ALA A 245 -1.33 2.28 12.94
N TRP A 246 -1.02 1.93 11.71
CA TRP A 246 -1.65 2.46 10.51
C TRP A 246 -2.56 1.41 9.86
N ALA A 247 -3.58 1.84 9.12
CA ALA A 247 -4.27 1.01 8.15
C ALA A 247 -3.98 1.60 6.76
N VAL A 248 -3.21 0.87 5.92
CA VAL A 248 -2.60 1.45 4.71
C VAL A 248 -3.21 0.98 3.40
N GLU A 249 -4.04 -0.08 3.44
CA GLU A 249 -4.89 -0.50 2.33
C GLU A 249 -6.28 -0.81 2.86
N VAL A 250 -7.05 0.25 3.09
CA VAL A 250 -8.46 0.09 3.47
C VAL A 250 -9.28 0.08 2.20
N GLN A 251 -9.90 -1.06 1.91
CA GLN A 251 -10.60 -1.29 0.65
C GLN A 251 -11.64 -0.20 0.36
N ALA A 252 -11.42 0.52 -0.72
CA ALA A 252 -12.32 1.54 -1.25
C ALA A 252 -12.48 1.45 -2.78
N GLU A 253 -12.05 0.32 -3.36
CA GLU A 253 -12.38 -0.09 -4.73
C GLU A 253 -12.80 -1.56 -4.74
N PRO A 254 -13.59 -2.00 -5.70
CA PRO A 254 -13.91 -3.42 -5.86
C PRO A 254 -12.68 -4.27 -6.14
N TRP A 255 -12.66 -5.45 -5.55
CA TRP A 255 -11.68 -6.48 -5.85
C TRP A 255 -12.41 -7.80 -6.12
N GLU A 256 -12.55 -8.09 -7.38
CA GLU A 256 -13.26 -9.27 -7.83
C GLU A 256 -12.29 -10.40 -8.17
N HIS A 257 -12.74 -11.64 -8.05
CA HIS A 257 -11.91 -12.82 -8.32
C HIS A 257 -11.36 -12.80 -9.75
N ASN A 258 -10.04 -12.94 -9.90
CA ASN A 258 -9.30 -12.93 -11.17
C ASN A 258 -9.52 -11.67 -12.05
N LYS A 259 -9.95 -10.57 -11.44
CA LYS A 259 -10.12 -9.29 -12.11
C LYS A 259 -9.57 -8.17 -11.26
N LEU A 260 -8.89 -7.22 -11.88
CA LEU A 260 -8.43 -6.01 -11.16
C LEU A 260 -9.63 -5.12 -10.82
N VAL A 261 -10.40 -4.74 -11.82
CA VAL A 261 -11.64 -3.97 -11.73
C VAL A 261 -12.50 -4.33 -12.95
N ALA A 262 -13.78 -4.54 -12.75
CA ALA A 262 -14.70 -4.71 -13.88
C ALA A 262 -15.23 -3.32 -14.27
N VAL A 263 -14.76 -2.80 -15.40
CA VAL A 263 -15.11 -1.45 -15.88
C VAL A 263 -16.54 -1.34 -16.44
N ASP A 264 -17.23 -2.46 -16.60
CA ASP A 264 -18.59 -2.58 -17.15
C ASP A 264 -19.70 -2.59 -16.10
N LYS A 265 -19.34 -2.52 -14.78
CA LYS A 265 -20.30 -2.60 -13.68
C LYS A 265 -20.19 -1.41 -12.75
N LEU A 266 -21.34 -0.94 -12.27
CA LEU A 266 -21.43 0.10 -11.24
C LEU A 266 -21.58 -0.48 -9.82
N GLU A 267 -22.03 -1.73 -9.69
CA GLU A 267 -22.18 -2.42 -8.41
C GLU A 267 -21.34 -3.71 -8.37
N TYR A 268 -20.69 -3.94 -7.24
CA TYR A 268 -19.77 -5.05 -7.01
C TYR A 268 -20.08 -5.78 -5.71
N LEU A 269 -19.73 -7.08 -5.68
CA LEU A 269 -19.98 -7.93 -4.52
C LEU A 269 -18.97 -7.70 -3.38
N SER A 270 -17.73 -7.33 -3.74
CA SER A 270 -16.62 -7.26 -2.76
C SER A 270 -16.70 -6.06 -1.82
N THR A 271 -17.20 -4.91 -2.30
CA THR A 271 -17.32 -3.71 -1.46
C THR A 271 -18.38 -2.74 -1.99
N SER A 272 -18.65 -1.68 -1.23
CA SER A 272 -19.49 -0.55 -1.62
C SER A 272 -19.08 0.68 -0.81
N PRO A 273 -19.50 1.90 -1.18
CA PRO A 273 -19.24 3.11 -0.39
C PRO A 273 -19.70 2.96 1.07
N LYS A 274 -20.87 2.36 1.32
CA LYS A 274 -21.39 2.10 2.68
C LYS A 274 -20.52 1.10 3.45
N ALA A 275 -20.01 0.06 2.78
CA ALA A 275 -19.13 -0.93 3.40
C ALA A 275 -17.78 -0.32 3.75
N MET A 276 -17.19 0.50 2.88
CA MET A 276 -15.98 1.27 3.13
C MET A 276 -16.13 2.17 4.35
N LEU A 277 -17.21 2.96 4.45
CA LEU A 277 -17.47 3.84 5.61
C LEU A 277 -17.54 3.05 6.92
N LYS A 278 -18.22 1.89 6.93
CA LYS A 278 -18.27 1.01 8.11
C LYS A 278 -16.88 0.48 8.49
N LEU A 279 -16.06 0.13 7.49
CA LEU A 279 -14.71 -0.37 7.70
C LEU A 279 -13.81 0.70 8.33
N VAL A 280 -13.81 1.91 7.76
CA VAL A 280 -13.04 3.05 8.29
C VAL A 280 -13.44 3.36 9.74
N ASN A 281 -14.76 3.45 10.03
CA ASN A 281 -15.24 3.71 11.37
C ASN A 281 -14.81 2.62 12.38
N ARG A 282 -14.79 1.37 11.96
CA ARG A 282 -14.36 0.26 12.82
C ARG A 282 -12.87 0.33 13.12
N LEU A 283 -12.03 0.63 12.12
CA LEU A 283 -10.59 0.81 12.30
C LEU A 283 -10.27 2.02 13.18
N ALA A 284 -10.98 3.14 12.99
CA ALA A 284 -10.84 4.31 13.84
C ALA A 284 -11.21 4.02 15.31
N LYS A 285 -12.28 3.23 15.57
CA LYS A 285 -12.62 2.76 16.92
C LYS A 285 -11.56 1.86 17.55
N LEU A 286 -10.76 1.17 16.74
CA LEU A 286 -9.59 0.40 17.18
C LEU A 286 -8.31 1.26 17.25
N ASN A 287 -8.42 2.59 17.09
CA ASN A 287 -7.35 3.57 17.14
C ASN A 287 -6.27 3.43 16.05
N TYR A 288 -6.56 2.75 14.94
CA TYR A 288 -5.68 2.81 13.77
C TYR A 288 -5.72 4.21 13.16
N ASN A 289 -4.57 4.87 13.12
CA ASN A 289 -4.44 6.24 12.63
C ASN A 289 -2.98 6.53 12.22
N PRO A 290 -2.71 6.94 10.97
CA PRO A 290 -3.61 7.23 9.85
C PRO A 290 -4.33 6.03 9.22
N ILE A 291 -5.38 6.34 8.44
CA ILE A 291 -6.08 5.39 7.57
C ILE A 291 -5.90 5.82 6.11
N LEU A 292 -5.30 4.96 5.28
CA LEU A 292 -5.14 5.18 3.85
C LEU A 292 -6.13 4.31 3.08
N LEU A 293 -6.96 4.97 2.28
CA LEU A 293 -7.92 4.31 1.41
C LEU A 293 -7.23 3.76 0.16
N TRP A 294 -7.69 2.61 -0.31
CA TRP A 294 -7.20 1.94 -1.51
C TRP A 294 -8.20 2.07 -2.65
N GLY A 295 -7.78 2.71 -3.79
CA GLY A 295 -8.62 2.77 -4.98
C GLY A 295 -9.03 4.16 -5.44
N CYS A 296 -8.24 5.20 -5.17
CA CYS A 296 -8.62 6.57 -5.54
C CYS A 296 -8.78 6.78 -7.05
N GLU A 297 -8.05 6.05 -7.87
CA GLU A 297 -8.19 6.07 -9.33
C GLU A 297 -9.57 5.57 -9.76
N TYR A 298 -10.08 4.53 -9.10
CA TYR A 298 -11.41 3.98 -9.34
C TYR A 298 -12.53 5.01 -9.04
N TRP A 299 -12.37 5.85 -8.01
CA TRP A 299 -13.38 6.87 -7.70
C TRP A 299 -13.47 7.92 -8.80
N VAL A 300 -12.33 8.35 -9.34
CA VAL A 300 -12.28 9.29 -10.47
C VAL A 300 -12.84 8.65 -11.74
N TRP A 301 -12.48 7.40 -12.02
CA TRP A 301 -13.07 6.64 -13.12
C TRP A 301 -14.59 6.53 -12.98
N HIS A 302 -15.09 6.18 -11.78
CA HIS A 302 -16.51 6.06 -11.50
C HIS A 302 -17.26 7.39 -11.68
N LYS A 303 -16.63 8.52 -11.30
CA LYS A 303 -17.12 9.87 -11.58
C LYS A 303 -17.24 10.13 -13.09
N GLN A 304 -16.25 9.70 -13.88
CA GLN A 304 -16.27 9.84 -15.34
C GLN A 304 -17.38 8.99 -16.00
N GLN A 305 -17.82 7.92 -15.34
CA GLN A 305 -18.98 7.11 -15.73
C GLN A 305 -20.32 7.73 -15.24
N GLY A 306 -20.33 8.95 -14.72
CA GLY A 306 -21.53 9.67 -14.30
C GLY A 306 -21.98 9.43 -12.85
N SER A 307 -21.16 8.76 -12.01
CA SER A 307 -21.54 8.45 -10.63
C SER A 307 -20.59 9.06 -9.60
N LEU A 308 -21.11 9.84 -8.67
CA LEU A 308 -20.36 10.51 -7.59
C LEU A 308 -20.38 9.75 -6.26
N ILE A 309 -21.02 8.58 -6.18
CA ILE A 309 -21.29 7.88 -4.91
C ILE A 309 -20.04 7.61 -4.06
N TRP A 310 -18.88 7.33 -4.70
CA TRP A 310 -17.62 7.13 -4.00
C TRP A 310 -17.05 8.46 -3.47
N ILE A 311 -17.02 9.49 -4.30
CA ILE A 311 -16.53 10.84 -3.93
C ILE A 311 -17.36 11.40 -2.76
N GLU A 312 -18.69 11.29 -2.83
CA GLU A 312 -19.60 11.72 -1.76
C GLU A 312 -19.38 10.95 -0.45
N ALA A 313 -19.19 9.63 -0.54
CA ALA A 313 -18.91 8.82 0.64
C ALA A 313 -17.59 9.22 1.31
N ILE A 314 -16.54 9.48 0.51
CA ILE A 314 -15.23 9.92 1.02
C ILE A 314 -15.34 11.30 1.66
N SER A 315 -16.09 12.22 1.05
CA SER A 315 -16.35 13.55 1.61
C SER A 315 -17.04 13.50 2.97
N LYS A 316 -17.88 12.48 3.22
CA LYS A 316 -18.52 12.26 4.53
C LYS A 316 -17.52 11.88 5.63
N LEU A 317 -16.40 11.20 5.29
CA LEU A 317 -15.36 10.85 6.28
C LEU A 317 -14.66 12.07 6.87
N LYS A 318 -14.73 13.24 6.21
CA LYS A 318 -14.07 14.48 6.63
C LYS A 318 -14.96 15.44 7.37
N LYS A 319 -16.26 15.22 7.33
CA LYS A 319 -17.19 16.00 8.14
C LYS A 319 -17.12 15.48 9.59
N PRO A 320 -17.13 16.39 10.60
CA PRO A 320 -17.33 15.93 11.96
C PRO A 320 -18.62 15.09 11.99
N PHE A 321 -18.55 13.90 12.53
CA PHE A 321 -19.77 13.12 12.78
C PHE A 321 -20.61 13.89 13.79
N ALA A 322 -21.81 14.31 13.34
CA ALA A 322 -22.82 14.92 14.19
C ALA A 322 -23.32 13.93 15.22
#